data_77a958b8e5aefc821a46e07fa667d970
#
_entry.id   77a958b8e5aefc821a46e07fa667d970
#
_cell.length_a   1.000
_cell.length_b   1.000
_cell.length_c   1.000
_cell.angle_alpha   90.00
_cell.angle_beta   90.00
_cell.angle_gamma   90.00
#
_symmetry.space_group_name_H-M   'P 1'
#
loop_
_entity.id
_entity.type
_entity.pdbx_description
1 polymer ?
#
loop_
_entity_poly.entity_id
_entity_poly.type
_entity_poly.pdbx_seq_one_letter_code
_entity_poly.pdbx_strand_id
1 'polypeptide(L)'
;MRLDKYLKVSRIIKRRTVAKEASEGGRVTINGKAAKPSSEVKPGDVLEIRFGEKMARYRIVSVAETVRKENAAAMYELLGGEEIE
;
A
#
# COMPACT_ATOMS: atom_id res chain seq x y z
N MET A 1 -2.38 6.28 -10.13
CA MET A 1 -1.05 5.78 -9.69
C MET A 1 -1.11 4.28 -9.52
N ARG A 2 -0.05 3.57 -9.91
CA ARG A 2 0.02 2.12 -9.74
C ARG A 2 0.19 1.74 -8.27
N LEU A 3 -0.40 0.61 -7.90
CA LEU A 3 -0.33 0.10 -6.54
C LEU A 3 1.12 -0.11 -6.07
N ASP A 4 1.96 -0.76 -6.88
CA ASP A 4 3.35 -1.05 -6.50
C ASP A 4 4.12 0.24 -6.21
N LYS A 5 3.93 1.26 -7.04
CA LYS A 5 4.57 2.56 -6.84
C LYS A 5 4.04 3.25 -5.59
N TYR A 6 2.74 3.21 -5.36
CA TYR A 6 2.14 3.81 -4.18
C TYR A 6 2.70 3.20 -2.89
N LEU A 7 2.79 1.88 -2.83
CA LEU A 7 3.31 1.19 -1.65
C LEU A 7 4.74 1.63 -1.33
N LYS A 8 5.55 1.86 -2.34
CA LYS A 8 6.93 2.33 -2.15
C LYS A 8 6.97 3.81 -1.77
N VAL A 9 6.28 4.66 -2.49
CA VAL A 9 6.31 6.11 -2.27
C VAL A 9 5.76 6.46 -0.89
N SER A 10 4.67 5.81 -0.48
CA SER A 10 4.08 6.00 0.83
C SER A 10 4.89 5.38 1.98
N ARG A 11 5.89 4.55 1.63
CA ARG A 11 6.72 3.80 2.58
C ARG A 11 5.96 2.80 3.44
N ILE A 12 4.77 2.41 3.00
CA ILE A 12 4.05 1.29 3.61
C ILE A 12 4.91 0.04 3.48
N ILE A 13 5.49 -0.17 2.29
CA ILE A 13 6.50 -1.20 2.07
C ILE A 13 7.74 -0.49 1.53
N LYS A 14 8.80 -0.44 2.33
CA LYS A 14 9.98 0.36 2.02
C LYS A 14 10.81 -0.19 0.86
N ARG A 15 10.79 -1.50 0.65
CA ARG A 15 11.57 -2.15 -0.40
C ARG A 15 10.69 -2.43 -1.61
N ARG A 16 11.13 -1.95 -2.77
CA ARG A 16 10.36 -2.09 -4.01
C ARG A 16 10.11 -3.55 -4.39
N THR A 17 11.10 -4.42 -4.21
CA THR A 17 10.96 -5.84 -4.50
C THR A 17 9.87 -6.49 -3.65
N VAL A 18 9.82 -6.13 -2.37
CA VAL A 18 8.81 -6.65 -1.44
C VAL A 18 7.43 -6.13 -1.83
N ALA A 19 7.33 -4.86 -2.20
CA ALA A 19 6.06 -4.27 -2.66
C ALA A 19 5.53 -4.99 -3.90
N LYS A 20 6.41 -5.29 -4.84
CA LYS A 20 6.05 -6.02 -6.05
C LYS A 20 5.60 -7.44 -5.74
N GLU A 21 6.35 -8.15 -4.91
CA GLU A 21 6.01 -9.52 -4.51
C GLU A 21 4.65 -9.60 -3.80
N ALA A 22 4.41 -8.68 -2.88
CA ALA A 22 3.13 -8.64 -2.17
C ALA A 22 1.98 -8.43 -3.14
N SER A 23 2.14 -7.51 -4.07
CA SER A 23 1.10 -7.21 -5.05
C SER A 23 0.89 -8.36 -6.04
N GLU A 24 1.97 -9.03 -6.49
CA GLU A 24 1.87 -10.17 -7.42
C GLU A 24 1.26 -11.40 -6.76
N GLY A 25 1.51 -11.58 -5.47
CA GLY A 25 1.05 -12.77 -4.74
C GLY A 25 -0.42 -12.75 -4.36
N GLY A 26 -1.17 -11.74 -4.74
CA GLY A 26 -2.58 -11.62 -4.36
C GLY A 26 -2.78 -11.27 -2.89
N ARG A 27 -1.76 -10.79 -2.23
CA ARG A 27 -1.79 -10.46 -0.81
C ARG A 27 -2.33 -9.06 -0.53
N VAL A 28 -2.55 -8.28 -1.58
CA VAL A 28 -3.08 -6.92 -1.47
C VAL A 28 -4.45 -6.89 -2.11
N THR A 29 -5.41 -6.33 -1.39
CA THR A 29 -6.73 -6.06 -1.95
C THR A 29 -6.98 -4.56 -1.95
N ILE A 30 -7.76 -4.10 -2.91
CA ILE A 30 -8.24 -2.72 -2.98
C ILE A 30 -9.75 -2.79 -2.89
N ASN A 31 -10.30 -2.18 -1.84
CA ASN A 31 -11.74 -2.20 -1.58
C ASN A 31 -12.30 -3.63 -1.60
N GLY A 32 -11.55 -4.58 -1.04
CA GLY A 32 -11.97 -5.97 -0.93
C GLY A 32 -11.71 -6.84 -2.14
N LYS A 33 -11.16 -6.29 -3.22
CA LYS A 33 -10.85 -7.04 -4.45
C LYS A 33 -9.37 -7.26 -4.59
N ALA A 34 -8.96 -8.47 -4.99
CA ALA A 34 -7.56 -8.77 -5.22
C ALA A 34 -6.96 -7.79 -6.24
N ALA A 35 -5.78 -7.28 -5.93
CA ALA A 35 -5.11 -6.28 -6.75
C ALA A 35 -3.82 -6.84 -7.36
N LYS A 36 -3.40 -6.23 -8.46
CA LYS A 36 -2.14 -6.52 -9.15
C LYS A 36 -1.20 -5.34 -8.96
N PRO A 37 0.12 -5.51 -9.21
CA PRO A 37 1.06 -4.38 -9.11
C PRO A 37 0.66 -3.18 -9.96
N SER A 38 0.04 -3.43 -11.12
CA SER A 38 -0.39 -2.38 -12.03
C SER A 38 -1.77 -1.81 -11.72
N SER A 39 -2.47 -2.35 -10.72
CA SER A 39 -3.78 -1.84 -10.33
C SER A 39 -3.69 -0.37 -9.94
N GLU A 40 -4.69 0.40 -10.33
CA GLU A 40 -4.70 1.83 -10.01
C GLU A 40 -5.25 2.08 -8.61
N VAL A 41 -4.63 3.00 -7.90
CA VAL A 41 -5.06 3.44 -6.57
C VAL A 41 -5.38 4.93 -6.59
N LYS A 42 -6.30 5.34 -5.75
CA LYS A 42 -6.73 6.73 -5.65
C LYS A 42 -7.13 7.05 -4.21
N PRO A 43 -7.18 8.33 -3.84
CA PRO A 43 -7.65 8.72 -2.50
C PRO A 43 -9.02 8.14 -2.20
N GLY A 44 -9.20 7.66 -0.98
CA GLY A 44 -10.43 7.02 -0.54
C GLY A 44 -10.43 5.51 -0.64
N ASP A 45 -9.53 4.93 -1.44
CA ASP A 45 -9.43 3.47 -1.52
C ASP A 45 -8.91 2.89 -0.21
N VAL A 46 -9.40 1.68 0.12
CA VAL A 46 -8.94 0.94 1.29
C VAL A 46 -8.09 -0.23 0.82
N LEU A 47 -6.85 -0.26 1.28
CA LEU A 47 -5.93 -1.36 1.02
C LEU A 47 -5.91 -2.30 2.21
N GLU A 48 -5.93 -3.60 1.93
CA GLU A 48 -5.64 -4.62 2.93
C GLU A 48 -4.45 -5.41 2.44
N ILE A 49 -3.40 -5.47 3.28
CA ILE A 49 -2.15 -6.15 2.94
C ILE A 49 -1.94 -7.28 3.93
N ARG A 50 -1.71 -8.48 3.41
CA ARG A 50 -1.38 -9.65 4.22
C ARG A 50 0.06 -10.03 3.95
N PHE A 51 0.83 -10.19 5.01
CA PHE A 51 2.24 -10.52 4.90
C PHE A 51 2.62 -11.53 5.98
N GLY A 52 2.66 -12.79 5.60
CA GLY A 52 2.84 -13.87 6.56
C GLY A 52 1.66 -13.92 7.52
N GLU A 53 1.94 -13.81 8.80
CA GLU A 53 0.90 -13.76 9.84
C GLU A 53 0.41 -12.34 10.11
N LYS A 54 1.05 -11.35 9.50
CA LYS A 54 0.68 -9.95 9.69
C LYS A 54 -0.37 -9.55 8.68
N MET A 55 -1.25 -8.67 9.11
CA MET A 55 -2.25 -8.06 8.25
C MET A 55 -2.38 -6.59 8.65
N ALA A 56 -2.48 -5.72 7.65
CA ALA A 56 -2.70 -4.29 7.89
C ALA A 56 -3.73 -3.77 6.90
N ARG A 57 -4.54 -2.84 7.36
CA ARG A 57 -5.53 -2.16 6.53
C ARG A 57 -5.26 -0.67 6.56
N TYR A 58 -5.17 -0.09 5.38
CA TYR A 58 -4.85 1.32 5.22
C TYR A 58 -5.89 2.00 4.34
N ARG A 59 -6.20 3.25 4.66
CA ARG A 59 -6.97 4.10 3.75
C ARG A 59 -6.00 5.03 3.03
N ILE A 60 -6.12 5.13 1.72
CA ILE A 60 -5.32 6.05 0.93
C ILE A 60 -5.87 7.46 1.13
N VAL A 61 -5.03 8.34 1.66
CA VAL A 61 -5.39 9.75 1.89
C VAL A 61 -5.02 10.59 0.69
N SER A 62 -3.83 10.38 0.13
CA SER A 62 -3.36 11.10 -1.03
C SER A 62 -2.42 10.25 -1.87
N VAL A 63 -2.27 10.62 -3.14
CA VAL A 63 -1.32 10.00 -4.06
C VAL A 63 -0.41 11.08 -4.62
N ALA A 64 0.88 10.75 -4.80
CA ALA A 64 1.87 11.67 -5.34
C ALA A 64 2.99 10.86 -5.98
N GLU A 65 3.57 11.39 -7.05
CA GLU A 65 4.66 10.72 -7.77
C GLU A 65 5.93 10.63 -6.93
N THR A 66 6.17 11.64 -6.11
CA THR A 66 7.29 11.64 -5.16
C THR A 66 6.86 12.32 -3.88
N VAL A 67 7.38 11.85 -2.75
CA VAL A 67 7.09 12.40 -1.44
C VAL A 67 8.36 12.35 -0.60
N ARG A 68 8.62 13.40 0.14
CA ARG A 68 9.72 13.40 1.09
C ARG A 68 9.44 12.39 2.20
N LYS A 69 10.49 11.80 2.74
CA LYS A 69 10.40 10.78 3.78
C LYS A 69 9.51 11.22 4.94
N GLU A 70 9.70 12.44 5.42
CA GLU A 70 8.95 12.97 6.55
C GLU A 70 7.47 13.19 6.27
N ASN A 71 7.07 13.20 5.01
CA ASN A 71 5.68 13.40 4.61
C ASN A 71 4.99 12.12 4.12
N ALA A 72 5.73 11.04 3.99
CA ALA A 72 5.18 9.79 3.45
C ALA A 72 4.03 9.23 4.27
N ALA A 73 4.12 9.32 5.59
CA ALA A 73 3.07 8.82 6.47
C ALA A 73 1.75 9.56 6.33
N ALA A 74 1.77 10.78 5.78
CA ALA A 74 0.55 11.55 5.55
C ALA A 74 -0.24 11.06 4.34
N MET A 75 0.33 10.16 3.53
CA MET A 75 -0.35 9.61 2.36
C MET A 75 -1.38 8.54 2.71
N TYR A 76 -1.32 7.99 3.89
CA TYR A 76 -2.22 6.92 4.30
C TYR A 76 -2.62 7.05 5.76
N GLU A 77 -3.69 6.33 6.12
CA GLU A 77 -4.16 6.21 7.49
C GLU A 77 -4.27 4.72 7.82
N LEU A 78 -3.63 4.30 8.90
CA LEU A 78 -3.73 2.92 9.36
C LEU A 78 -5.09 2.71 10.01
N LEU A 79 -5.92 1.86 9.41
CA LEU A 79 -7.27 1.58 9.90
C LEU A 79 -7.30 0.39 10.87
N GLY A 80 -6.39 -0.53 10.74
CA GLY A 80 -6.33 -1.70 11.62
C GLY A 80 -5.15 -2.60 11.29
N GLY A 81 -4.88 -3.53 12.19
CA GLY A 81 -3.76 -4.46 12.04
C GLY A 81 -2.43 -3.86 12.47
N GLU A 82 -1.34 -4.48 12.01
CA GLU A 82 0.03 -4.04 12.30
C GLU A 82 0.67 -3.50 11.04
N GLU A 83 1.51 -2.48 11.18
CA GLU A 83 2.30 -2.00 10.06
C GLU A 83 3.19 -3.12 9.50
N ILE A 84 3.28 -3.19 8.17
CA ILE A 84 4.00 -4.26 7.48
C ILE A 84 5.51 -4.15 7.64
N GLU A 85 6.03 -2.92 7.64
CA GLU A 85 7.47 -2.67 7.82
C GLU A 85 7.74 -1.57 8.83
#